data_16aa31de6c181145132967c9a36155e8
#
_entry.id   16aa31de6c181145132967c9a36155e8
#
_cell.length_a   1.000
_cell.length_b   1.000
_cell.length_c   1.000
_cell.angle_alpha   90.00
_cell.angle_beta   90.00
_cell.angle_gamma   90.00
#
_symmetry.space_group_name_H-M   'P 1'
#
loop_
_entity.id
_entity.type
_entity.pdbx_description
1 polymer ?
#
loop_
_entity_poly.entity_id
_entity_poly.type
_entity_poly.pdbx_seq_one_letter_code
_entity_poly.pdbx_strand_id
1 'polypeptide(L)'
;MSNNRRKSSDTLTFNWLDVSAPTSEHLKELAKQYDLPEILMKDCLDPKHLPKYEQHDDLFFMILRAFDTKTQHLPDTVQNLTRKVAIFYRPEFLITIHRQEQPFLTKLREEWSDHPSNYTSLKILSKIIFGILSSYQPPIEKLTQQYENFESKIFLNNTESHTIKEGYPIKRRAFLLKRILKLTDNVLKRTDDIYLKHEIFLQDLRDLSDNLYFQVDELTENIMGALNLDVNIMSQQMNRASQRLNEIMRILTIFSTFILPINLITGIYGMNFEHMPELKTLYGYPICLVSMVGMSSIIYWWMKKKHFFE
;
A
#
# COMPACT_ATOMS: atom_id res chain seq x y z
N MET A 1 -66.43 -9.87 31.23
CA MET A 1 -66.28 -9.91 29.75
C MET A 1 -64.98 -9.24 29.41
N SER A 2 -63.94 -10.03 29.30
CA SER A 2 -62.57 -9.57 29.05
C SER A 2 -62.27 -9.73 27.57
N ASN A 3 -62.05 -8.61 26.89
CA ASN A 3 -61.83 -8.56 25.47
C ASN A 3 -60.31 -8.65 25.19
N ASN A 4 -59.84 -9.89 25.00
CA ASN A 4 -58.45 -10.21 24.73
C ASN A 4 -58.20 -9.99 23.23
N ARG A 5 -57.84 -8.75 22.83
CA ARG A 5 -57.34 -8.48 21.46
C ARG A 5 -55.92 -9.04 21.38
N ARG A 6 -55.81 -10.25 20.83
CA ARG A 6 -54.56 -10.76 20.29
C ARG A 6 -54.06 -9.80 19.22
N LYS A 7 -52.96 -9.11 19.47
CA LYS A 7 -52.15 -8.49 18.39
C LYS A 7 -51.59 -9.64 17.59
N SER A 8 -52.14 -9.86 16.38
CA SER A 8 -51.50 -10.65 15.33
C SER A 8 -50.20 -9.90 14.95
N SER A 9 -49.06 -10.51 15.26
CA SER A 9 -47.80 -10.10 14.66
C SER A 9 -47.89 -10.43 13.17
N ASP A 10 -48.14 -9.42 12.35
CA ASP A 10 -47.94 -9.51 10.91
C ASP A 10 -46.46 -9.81 10.66
N THR A 11 -46.14 -11.08 10.48
CA THR A 11 -44.87 -11.49 9.84
C THR A 11 -44.99 -11.10 8.39
N LEU A 12 -44.55 -9.88 8.06
CA LEU A 12 -44.36 -9.49 6.68
C LEU A 12 -43.40 -10.51 6.05
N THR A 13 -43.97 -11.36 5.19
CA THR A 13 -43.19 -12.30 4.39
C THR A 13 -42.43 -11.48 3.34
N PHE A 14 -41.13 -11.22 3.60
CA PHE A 14 -40.26 -10.57 2.61
C PHE A 14 -39.73 -11.63 1.65
N ASN A 15 -39.34 -11.19 0.44
CA ASN A 15 -38.74 -12.05 -0.56
C ASN A 15 -37.26 -11.68 -0.75
N TRP A 16 -36.35 -12.67 -0.63
CA TRP A 16 -34.94 -12.49 -0.97
C TRP A 16 -34.62 -13.20 -2.28
N LEU A 17 -34.19 -12.41 -3.28
CA LEU A 17 -33.77 -12.91 -4.58
C LEU A 17 -32.27 -12.71 -4.76
N ASP A 18 -31.52 -13.80 -4.93
CA ASP A 18 -30.09 -13.79 -5.18
C ASP A 18 -29.80 -14.14 -6.64
N VAL A 19 -29.22 -13.18 -7.38
CA VAL A 19 -29.01 -13.27 -8.84
C VAL A 19 -27.53 -13.36 -9.14
N SER A 20 -27.10 -14.53 -9.57
CA SER A 20 -25.72 -14.76 -10.01
C SER A 20 -25.59 -14.68 -11.52
N ALA A 21 -24.50 -14.10 -12.02
CA ALA A 21 -24.17 -13.99 -13.46
C ALA A 21 -25.31 -13.46 -14.34
N PRO A 22 -25.94 -12.32 -14.01
CA PRO A 22 -27.11 -11.83 -14.74
C PRO A 22 -26.79 -11.45 -16.18
N THR A 23 -27.70 -11.72 -17.09
CA THR A 23 -27.70 -11.16 -18.45
C THR A 23 -28.38 -9.78 -18.45
N SER A 24 -28.14 -8.99 -19.50
CA SER A 24 -28.82 -7.70 -19.67
C SER A 24 -30.35 -7.85 -19.80
N GLU A 25 -30.82 -8.95 -20.40
CA GLU A 25 -32.24 -9.25 -20.55
C GLU A 25 -32.88 -9.59 -19.22
N HIS A 26 -32.25 -10.46 -18.44
CA HIS A 26 -32.70 -10.82 -17.09
C HIS A 26 -32.80 -9.60 -16.17
N LEU A 27 -31.85 -8.68 -16.24
CA LEU A 27 -31.92 -7.43 -15.45
C LEU A 27 -33.06 -6.50 -15.89
N LYS A 28 -33.40 -6.47 -17.19
CA LYS A 28 -34.55 -5.69 -17.67
C LYS A 28 -35.89 -6.29 -17.20
N GLU A 29 -35.99 -7.62 -17.13
CA GLU A 29 -37.18 -8.29 -16.59
C GLU A 29 -37.33 -7.99 -15.09
N LEU A 30 -36.26 -8.09 -14.33
CA LEU A 30 -36.24 -7.75 -12.91
C LEU A 30 -36.61 -6.27 -12.67
N ALA A 31 -36.08 -5.36 -13.48
CA ALA A 31 -36.40 -3.93 -13.38
C ALA A 31 -37.92 -3.69 -13.56
N LYS A 32 -38.57 -4.38 -14.50
CA LYS A 32 -40.03 -4.28 -14.71
C LYS A 32 -40.82 -4.93 -13.58
N GLN A 33 -40.36 -6.10 -13.10
CA GLN A 33 -41.09 -6.88 -12.07
C GLN A 33 -41.10 -6.16 -10.70
N TYR A 34 -39.98 -5.52 -10.33
CA TYR A 34 -39.78 -4.89 -9.02
C TYR A 34 -39.78 -3.36 -9.06
N ASP A 35 -40.15 -2.76 -10.19
CA ASP A 35 -40.16 -1.31 -10.41
C ASP A 35 -38.84 -0.65 -10.04
N LEU A 36 -37.72 -1.17 -10.62
CA LEU A 36 -36.37 -0.68 -10.35
C LEU A 36 -35.92 0.30 -11.45
N PRO A 37 -35.24 1.41 -11.09
CA PRO A 37 -34.75 2.37 -12.07
C PRO A 37 -33.75 1.75 -13.05
N GLU A 38 -33.94 1.92 -14.36
CA GLU A 38 -33.08 1.34 -15.40
C GLU A 38 -31.60 1.79 -15.28
N ILE A 39 -31.39 3.00 -14.79
CA ILE A 39 -30.03 3.53 -14.61
C ILE A 39 -29.22 2.68 -13.61
N LEU A 40 -29.85 2.18 -12.56
CA LEU A 40 -29.22 1.34 -11.54
C LEU A 40 -28.87 -0.07 -12.09
N MET A 41 -29.63 -0.53 -13.06
CA MET A 41 -29.36 -1.81 -13.75
C MET A 41 -28.07 -1.76 -14.56
N LYS A 42 -27.74 -0.62 -15.20
CA LYS A 42 -26.47 -0.41 -15.90
C LYS A 42 -25.30 -0.50 -14.93
N ASP A 43 -25.46 0.07 -13.76
CA ASP A 43 -24.43 0.02 -12.71
C ASP A 43 -24.20 -1.40 -12.19
N CYS A 44 -25.25 -2.24 -12.19
CA CYS A 44 -25.10 -3.66 -11.86
C CYS A 44 -24.22 -4.41 -12.87
N LEU A 45 -24.22 -4.02 -14.13
CA LEU A 45 -23.43 -4.65 -15.19
C LEU A 45 -21.98 -4.15 -15.23
N ASP A 46 -21.71 -2.90 -14.85
CA ASP A 46 -20.33 -2.37 -14.90
C ASP A 46 -19.45 -2.95 -13.78
N PRO A 47 -18.42 -3.73 -14.11
CA PRO A 47 -17.52 -4.30 -13.10
C PRO A 47 -16.64 -3.26 -12.39
N LYS A 48 -16.54 -2.04 -12.93
CA LYS A 48 -15.64 -1.00 -12.42
C LYS A 48 -16.26 -0.15 -11.31
N HIS A 49 -17.58 -0.24 -11.07
CA HIS A 49 -18.22 0.52 -10.02
C HIS A 49 -17.59 0.28 -8.65
N LEU A 50 -17.22 1.39 -8.00
CA LEU A 50 -16.76 1.42 -6.61
C LEU A 50 -17.97 1.37 -5.65
N PRO A 51 -17.76 1.11 -4.35
CA PRO A 51 -18.82 1.19 -3.36
C PRO A 51 -19.58 2.51 -3.44
N LYS A 52 -20.91 2.43 -3.51
CA LYS A 52 -21.79 3.58 -3.55
C LYS A 52 -23.15 3.27 -2.90
N TYR A 53 -23.86 4.32 -2.52
CA TYR A 53 -25.22 4.28 -1.97
C TYR A 53 -26.07 5.31 -2.67
N GLU A 54 -27.29 4.92 -3.05
CA GLU A 54 -28.33 5.78 -3.61
C GLU A 54 -29.67 5.41 -3.01
N GLN A 55 -30.51 6.43 -2.80
CA GLN A 55 -31.87 6.26 -2.35
C GLN A 55 -32.83 6.88 -3.36
N HIS A 56 -33.83 6.13 -3.76
CA HIS A 56 -34.92 6.55 -4.63
C HIS A 56 -36.24 6.25 -3.93
N ASP A 57 -36.87 7.27 -3.37
CA ASP A 57 -38.08 7.14 -2.53
C ASP A 57 -37.85 6.14 -1.39
N ASP A 58 -38.52 5.00 -1.41
CA ASP A 58 -38.44 3.90 -0.45
C ASP A 58 -37.46 2.78 -0.86
N LEU A 59 -36.86 2.91 -2.05
CA LEU A 59 -35.87 1.96 -2.57
C LEU A 59 -34.46 2.39 -2.21
N PHE A 60 -33.74 1.54 -1.51
CA PHE A 60 -32.35 1.71 -1.20
C PHE A 60 -31.47 0.83 -2.12
N PHE A 61 -30.52 1.48 -2.78
CA PHE A 61 -29.57 0.81 -3.66
C PHE A 61 -28.14 1.00 -3.14
N MET A 62 -27.42 -0.09 -3.02
CA MET A 62 -26.00 -0.03 -2.65
C MET A 62 -25.17 -0.98 -3.47
N ILE A 63 -23.95 -0.54 -3.78
CA ILE A 63 -22.89 -1.37 -4.34
C ILE A 63 -21.81 -1.50 -3.28
N LEU A 64 -21.53 -2.73 -2.91
CA LEU A 64 -20.40 -3.09 -2.05
C LEU A 64 -19.47 -4.04 -2.78
N ARG A 65 -18.28 -4.24 -2.25
CA ARG A 65 -17.28 -5.13 -2.86
C ARG A 65 -16.74 -6.07 -1.79
N ALA A 66 -16.85 -7.38 -2.02
CA ALA A 66 -16.23 -8.41 -1.19
C ALA A 66 -14.83 -8.75 -1.71
N PHE A 67 -13.91 -9.10 -0.84
CA PHE A 67 -12.59 -9.56 -1.24
C PHE A 67 -12.68 -10.90 -1.98
N ASP A 68 -11.92 -11.06 -3.08
CA ASP A 68 -11.87 -12.30 -3.84
C ASP A 68 -10.75 -13.21 -3.37
N THR A 69 -11.10 -14.26 -2.63
CA THR A 69 -10.15 -15.25 -2.12
C THR A 69 -9.53 -16.15 -3.18
N LYS A 70 -10.11 -16.20 -4.39
CA LYS A 70 -9.63 -17.03 -5.51
C LYS A 70 -8.54 -16.37 -6.34
N THR A 71 -8.24 -15.11 -6.09
CA THR A 71 -7.22 -14.36 -6.86
C THR A 71 -5.81 -14.85 -6.50
N GLN A 72 -5.18 -15.58 -7.42
CA GLN A 72 -3.83 -16.14 -7.25
C GLN A 72 -2.70 -15.18 -7.63
N HIS A 73 -2.97 -14.18 -8.47
CA HIS A 73 -1.97 -13.21 -8.94
C HIS A 73 -1.97 -11.93 -8.10
N LEU A 74 -0.84 -11.22 -8.13
CA LEU A 74 -0.64 -9.91 -7.51
C LEU A 74 -1.60 -8.89 -8.17
N PRO A 75 -2.79 -8.61 -7.59
CA PRO A 75 -3.76 -7.79 -8.28
C PRO A 75 -3.38 -6.33 -8.15
N ASP A 76 -3.37 -5.67 -9.29
CA ASP A 76 -3.00 -4.28 -9.45
C ASP A 76 -4.19 -3.31 -9.44
N THR A 77 -5.40 -3.84 -9.42
CA THR A 77 -6.63 -3.06 -9.50
C THR A 77 -7.68 -3.53 -8.48
N VAL A 78 -8.60 -2.63 -8.11
CA VAL A 78 -9.73 -2.94 -7.24
C VAL A 78 -10.57 -4.11 -7.80
N GLN A 79 -10.75 -4.15 -9.12
CA GLN A 79 -11.56 -5.17 -9.81
C GLN A 79 -10.94 -6.56 -9.71
N ASN A 80 -9.62 -6.63 -9.68
CA ASN A 80 -8.90 -7.90 -9.54
C ASN A 80 -8.86 -8.39 -8.10
N LEU A 81 -8.87 -7.45 -7.13
CA LEU A 81 -8.88 -7.76 -5.70
C LEU A 81 -10.25 -8.15 -5.16
N THR A 82 -11.32 -7.62 -5.76
CA THR A 82 -12.64 -7.67 -5.14
C THR A 82 -13.73 -7.99 -6.16
N ARG A 83 -14.82 -8.54 -5.66
CA ARG A 83 -16.04 -8.84 -6.43
C ARG A 83 -17.17 -7.92 -5.98
N LYS A 84 -17.88 -7.36 -6.95
CA LYS A 84 -19.00 -6.46 -6.71
C LYS A 84 -20.25 -7.25 -6.33
N VAL A 85 -20.95 -6.76 -5.33
CA VAL A 85 -22.31 -7.17 -4.94
C VAL A 85 -23.17 -5.91 -4.98
N ALA A 86 -24.15 -5.86 -5.86
CA ALA A 86 -25.17 -4.83 -5.89
C ALA A 86 -26.39 -5.32 -5.09
N ILE A 87 -26.97 -4.44 -4.28
CA ILE A 87 -28.02 -4.76 -3.33
C ILE A 87 -29.14 -3.74 -3.53
N PHE A 88 -30.36 -4.23 -3.78
CA PHE A 88 -31.58 -3.46 -3.73
C PHE A 88 -32.36 -3.89 -2.50
N TYR A 89 -32.81 -2.92 -1.72
CA TYR A 89 -33.51 -3.17 -0.49
C TYR A 89 -34.78 -2.31 -0.39
N ARG A 90 -35.88 -2.97 -0.09
CA ARG A 90 -37.12 -2.45 0.47
C ARG A 90 -37.55 -3.36 1.62
N PRO A 91 -38.42 -2.93 2.52
CA PRO A 91 -38.93 -3.81 3.59
C PRO A 91 -39.54 -5.12 3.08
N GLU A 92 -40.17 -5.08 1.90
CA GLU A 92 -40.87 -6.20 1.28
C GLU A 92 -39.97 -7.13 0.48
N PHE A 93 -38.83 -6.64 -0.01
CA PHE A 93 -37.91 -7.46 -0.78
C PHE A 93 -36.43 -7.05 -0.61
N LEU A 94 -35.56 -8.02 -0.83
CA LEU A 94 -34.13 -7.85 -0.93
C LEU A 94 -33.64 -8.53 -2.20
N ILE A 95 -32.89 -7.82 -3.06
CA ILE A 95 -32.30 -8.39 -4.27
C ILE A 95 -30.80 -8.20 -4.21
N THR A 96 -30.05 -9.30 -4.32
CA THR A 96 -28.60 -9.30 -4.45
C THR A 96 -28.19 -9.69 -5.86
N ILE A 97 -27.29 -8.92 -6.47
CA ILE A 97 -26.83 -9.15 -7.85
C ILE A 97 -25.30 -9.18 -7.85
N HIS A 98 -24.75 -10.30 -8.32
CA HIS A 98 -23.30 -10.48 -8.42
C HIS A 98 -22.92 -11.33 -9.64
N ARG A 99 -21.71 -11.14 -10.18
CA ARG A 99 -21.25 -11.88 -11.37
C ARG A 99 -20.69 -13.27 -11.05
N GLN A 100 -20.12 -13.43 -9.88
CA GLN A 100 -19.51 -14.68 -9.41
C GLN A 100 -20.09 -15.04 -8.06
N GLU A 101 -20.29 -16.32 -7.85
CA GLU A 101 -20.76 -16.83 -6.56
C GLU A 101 -19.88 -16.38 -5.41
N GLN A 102 -20.52 -15.96 -4.34
CA GLN A 102 -19.87 -15.54 -3.10
C GLN A 102 -20.16 -16.59 -2.02
N PRO A 103 -19.12 -17.24 -1.45
CA PRO A 103 -19.32 -18.33 -0.48
C PRO A 103 -20.22 -17.95 0.70
N PHE A 104 -20.10 -16.72 1.19
CA PHE A 104 -20.92 -16.23 2.29
C PHE A 104 -22.40 -16.04 1.91
N LEU A 105 -22.69 -15.65 0.65
CA LEU A 105 -24.09 -15.56 0.15
C LEU A 105 -24.71 -16.94 0.01
N THR A 106 -23.97 -17.90 -0.55
CA THR A 106 -24.44 -19.27 -0.70
C THR A 106 -24.79 -19.88 0.66
N LYS A 107 -23.88 -19.74 1.65
CA LYS A 107 -24.11 -20.21 3.01
C LYS A 107 -25.32 -19.53 3.66
N LEU A 108 -25.43 -18.20 3.52
CA LEU A 108 -26.55 -17.44 4.11
C LEU A 108 -27.89 -17.84 3.47
N ARG A 109 -27.90 -18.16 2.18
CA ARG A 109 -29.11 -18.64 1.47
C ARG A 109 -29.55 -20.02 1.97
N GLU A 110 -28.62 -20.93 2.22
CA GLU A 110 -28.90 -22.23 2.82
C GLU A 110 -29.50 -22.05 4.22
N GLU A 111 -28.85 -21.26 5.09
CA GLU A 111 -29.35 -20.96 6.45
C GLU A 111 -30.74 -20.33 6.43
N TRP A 112 -31.02 -19.44 5.48
CA TRP A 112 -32.34 -18.81 5.34
C TRP A 112 -33.40 -19.81 4.83
N SER A 113 -33.06 -20.69 3.88
CA SER A 113 -33.97 -21.71 3.37
C SER A 113 -34.39 -22.72 4.44
N ASP A 114 -33.47 -23.07 5.33
CA ASP A 114 -33.74 -24.02 6.42
C ASP A 114 -34.64 -23.44 7.51
N HIS A 115 -34.50 -22.14 7.80
CA HIS A 115 -35.21 -21.47 8.89
C HIS A 115 -35.72 -20.08 8.50
N PRO A 116 -36.66 -19.92 7.57
CA PRO A 116 -37.10 -18.61 7.06
C PRO A 116 -37.67 -17.69 8.13
N SER A 117 -38.39 -18.25 9.13
CA SER A 117 -39.03 -17.50 10.21
C SER A 117 -38.07 -16.77 11.14
N ASN A 118 -36.78 -17.15 11.14
CA ASN A 118 -35.75 -16.57 12.01
C ASN A 118 -35.12 -15.31 11.42
N TYR A 119 -35.50 -14.94 10.18
CA TYR A 119 -34.89 -13.87 9.43
C TYR A 119 -35.89 -12.79 9.05
N THR A 120 -35.49 -11.55 9.22
CA THR A 120 -36.11 -10.38 8.62
C THR A 120 -35.28 -9.90 7.44
N SER A 121 -35.86 -9.12 6.53
CA SER A 121 -35.11 -8.52 5.39
C SER A 121 -33.89 -7.75 5.87
N LEU A 122 -34.02 -6.99 6.97
CA LEU A 122 -32.93 -6.22 7.56
C LEU A 122 -31.83 -7.12 8.16
N LYS A 123 -32.21 -8.26 8.79
CA LYS A 123 -31.23 -9.20 9.35
C LYS A 123 -30.41 -9.88 8.25
N ILE A 124 -31.03 -10.20 7.10
CA ILE A 124 -30.31 -10.74 5.95
C ILE A 124 -29.39 -9.67 5.36
N LEU A 125 -29.88 -8.44 5.17
CA LEU A 125 -29.05 -7.32 4.73
C LEU A 125 -27.81 -7.13 5.63
N SER A 126 -28.00 -7.12 6.93
CA SER A 126 -26.91 -7.00 7.90
C SER A 126 -25.90 -8.15 7.78
N LYS A 127 -26.38 -9.40 7.64
CA LYS A 127 -25.49 -10.56 7.44
C LYS A 127 -24.73 -10.52 6.11
N ILE A 128 -25.34 -9.99 5.04
CA ILE A 128 -24.66 -9.79 3.76
C ILE A 128 -23.52 -8.77 3.92
N ILE A 129 -23.80 -7.62 4.55
CA ILE A 129 -22.79 -6.59 4.78
C ILE A 129 -21.68 -7.13 5.69
N PHE A 130 -22.03 -7.84 6.76
CA PHE A 130 -21.07 -8.50 7.64
C PHE A 130 -20.17 -9.49 6.87
N GLY A 131 -20.75 -10.32 5.99
CA GLY A 131 -20.00 -11.25 5.16
C GLY A 131 -19.03 -10.55 4.19
N ILE A 132 -19.46 -9.42 3.63
CA ILE A 132 -18.61 -8.57 2.79
C ILE A 132 -17.43 -8.00 3.60
N LEU A 133 -17.68 -7.40 4.77
CA LEU A 133 -16.64 -6.83 5.61
C LEU A 133 -15.68 -7.91 6.12
N SER A 134 -16.20 -9.04 6.62
CA SER A 134 -15.39 -10.15 7.13
C SER A 134 -14.48 -10.76 6.06
N SER A 135 -14.82 -10.62 4.77
CA SER A 135 -13.97 -11.09 3.67
C SER A 135 -12.62 -10.38 3.58
N TYR A 136 -12.47 -9.21 4.21
CA TYR A 136 -11.24 -8.42 4.22
C TYR A 136 -10.25 -8.83 5.32
N GLN A 137 -10.69 -9.53 6.34
CA GLN A 137 -9.82 -9.89 7.47
C GLN A 137 -8.65 -10.78 7.04
N PRO A 138 -8.82 -11.91 6.32
CA PRO A 138 -7.71 -12.76 5.93
C PRO A 138 -6.66 -12.07 5.02
N PRO A 139 -7.04 -11.23 4.03
CA PRO A 139 -6.06 -10.51 3.23
C PRO A 139 -5.31 -9.43 4.01
N ILE A 140 -5.92 -8.80 5.01
CA ILE A 140 -5.24 -7.85 5.89
C ILE A 140 -4.20 -8.58 6.73
N GLU A 141 -4.55 -9.68 7.39
CA GLU A 141 -3.63 -10.52 8.16
C GLU A 141 -2.43 -11.00 7.30
N LYS A 142 -2.70 -11.48 6.09
CA LYS A 142 -1.66 -11.88 5.16
C LYS A 142 -0.74 -10.72 4.77
N LEU A 143 -1.30 -9.54 4.57
CA LEU A 143 -0.54 -8.36 4.21
C LEU A 143 0.33 -7.87 5.37
N THR A 144 -0.18 -7.95 6.61
CA THR A 144 0.58 -7.67 7.84
C THR A 144 1.78 -8.60 7.95
N GLN A 145 1.59 -9.89 7.74
CA GLN A 145 2.70 -10.85 7.76
C GLN A 145 3.75 -10.60 6.66
N GLN A 146 3.31 -10.15 5.47
CA GLN A 146 4.24 -9.75 4.41
C GLN A 146 5.04 -8.50 4.78
N TYR A 147 4.39 -7.54 5.45
CA TYR A 147 5.06 -6.36 5.98
C TYR A 147 6.10 -6.71 7.05
N GLU A 148 5.76 -7.53 8.05
CA GLU A 148 6.69 -7.98 9.10
C GLU A 148 7.93 -8.66 8.53
N ASN A 149 7.75 -9.52 7.52
CA ASN A 149 8.86 -10.16 6.82
C ASN A 149 9.73 -9.14 6.05
N PHE A 150 9.12 -8.15 5.42
CA PHE A 150 9.82 -7.08 4.73
C PHE A 150 10.61 -6.20 5.70
N GLU A 151 10.00 -5.78 6.80
CA GLU A 151 10.62 -4.98 7.86
C GLU A 151 11.83 -5.70 8.47
N SER A 152 11.67 -6.99 8.79
CA SER A 152 12.76 -7.83 9.33
C SER A 152 13.98 -7.86 8.39
N LYS A 153 13.78 -7.90 7.07
CA LYS A 153 14.86 -7.88 6.08
C LYS A 153 15.61 -6.53 6.08
N ILE A 154 14.91 -5.42 6.27
CA ILE A 154 15.53 -4.09 6.38
C ILE A 154 16.49 -4.05 7.58
N PHE A 155 16.05 -4.58 8.75
CA PHE A 155 16.88 -4.57 9.96
C PHE A 155 18.04 -5.56 9.91
N LEU A 156 17.92 -6.68 9.20
CA LEU A 156 18.99 -7.66 9.06
C LEU A 156 20.14 -7.24 8.12
N ASN A 157 20.13 -6.01 7.63
CA ASN A 157 21.20 -5.41 6.83
C ASN A 157 21.58 -6.21 5.56
N ASN A 158 20.62 -6.88 4.94
CA ASN A 158 20.87 -7.51 3.65
C ASN A 158 21.18 -6.41 2.62
N THR A 159 22.37 -6.50 2.01
CA THR A 159 23.01 -5.50 1.15
C THR A 159 22.22 -5.18 -0.15
N GLU A 160 21.13 -5.87 -0.42
CA GLU A 160 20.30 -5.66 -1.60
C GLU A 160 19.11 -4.76 -1.26
N SER A 161 18.84 -3.80 -2.13
CA SER A 161 17.62 -2.96 -2.03
C SER A 161 16.38 -3.84 -2.24
N HIS A 162 15.60 -4.04 -1.20
CA HIS A 162 14.34 -4.77 -1.23
C HIS A 162 13.14 -3.86 -1.53
N THR A 163 13.34 -2.53 -1.49
CA THR A 163 12.29 -1.50 -1.53
C THR A 163 11.36 -1.64 -2.73
N ILE A 164 11.92 -1.77 -3.95
CA ILE A 164 11.12 -1.76 -5.19
C ILE A 164 10.44 -3.12 -5.39
N LYS A 165 11.18 -4.22 -5.21
CA LYS A 165 10.68 -5.56 -5.53
C LYS A 165 9.68 -6.10 -4.51
N GLU A 166 9.91 -5.85 -3.23
CA GLU A 166 9.12 -6.42 -2.15
C GLU A 166 8.20 -5.37 -1.48
N GLY A 167 8.71 -4.22 -1.10
CA GLY A 167 7.98 -3.20 -0.35
C GLY A 167 6.91 -2.49 -1.18
N TYR A 168 7.19 -2.17 -2.44
CA TYR A 168 6.24 -1.43 -3.27
C TYR A 168 4.94 -2.22 -3.58
N PRO A 169 4.98 -3.54 -3.88
CA PRO A 169 3.75 -4.33 -4.03
C PRO A 169 2.91 -4.41 -2.75
N ILE A 170 3.56 -4.51 -1.57
CA ILE A 170 2.88 -4.51 -0.27
C ILE A 170 2.16 -3.18 -0.06
N LYS A 171 2.87 -2.06 -0.24
CA LYS A 171 2.30 -0.70 -0.19
C LYS A 171 1.09 -0.56 -1.10
N ARG A 172 1.19 -0.96 -2.37
CA ARG A 172 0.12 -0.81 -3.35
C ARG A 172 -1.15 -1.54 -2.93
N ARG A 173 -1.03 -2.75 -2.39
CA ARG A 173 -2.17 -3.53 -1.89
C ARG A 173 -2.80 -2.87 -0.66
N ALA A 174 -2.00 -2.40 0.29
CA ALA A 174 -2.50 -1.68 1.46
C ALA A 174 -3.34 -0.47 1.04
N PHE A 175 -2.86 0.35 0.11
CA PHE A 175 -3.60 1.49 -0.42
C PHE A 175 -4.92 1.10 -1.11
N LEU A 176 -4.94 0.00 -1.86
CA LEU A 176 -6.16 -0.47 -2.50
C LEU A 176 -7.20 -0.92 -1.47
N LEU A 177 -6.78 -1.70 -0.46
CA LEU A 177 -7.65 -2.13 0.64
C LEU A 177 -8.17 -0.93 1.43
N LYS A 178 -7.29 0.00 1.83
CA LYS A 178 -7.66 1.24 2.51
C LYS A 178 -8.71 2.02 1.74
N ARG A 179 -8.51 2.20 0.42
CA ARG A 179 -9.46 2.92 -0.44
C ARG A 179 -10.83 2.25 -0.47
N ILE A 180 -10.89 0.93 -0.60
CA ILE A 180 -12.16 0.21 -0.68
C ILE A 180 -12.90 0.26 0.65
N LEU A 181 -12.20 0.02 1.77
CA LEU A 181 -12.78 0.08 3.11
C LEU A 181 -13.28 1.48 3.44
N LYS A 182 -12.55 2.54 3.07
CA LYS A 182 -13.00 3.92 3.20
C LYS A 182 -14.31 4.20 2.46
N LEU A 183 -14.43 3.70 1.22
CA LEU A 183 -15.65 3.86 0.43
C LEU A 183 -16.80 3.03 1.00
N THR A 184 -16.52 1.85 1.52
CA THR A 184 -17.52 0.99 2.20
C THR A 184 -18.03 1.66 3.46
N ASP A 185 -17.14 2.20 4.29
CA ASP A 185 -17.50 2.98 5.47
C ASP A 185 -18.41 4.17 5.14
N ASN A 186 -18.10 4.90 4.05
CA ASN A 186 -18.96 5.99 3.59
C ASN A 186 -20.35 5.53 3.16
N VAL A 187 -20.47 4.31 2.60
CA VAL A 187 -21.77 3.70 2.29
C VAL A 187 -22.52 3.39 3.58
N LEU A 188 -21.87 2.76 4.57
CA LEU A 188 -22.48 2.40 5.84
C LEU A 188 -22.99 3.62 6.62
N LYS A 189 -22.26 4.72 6.59
CA LYS A 189 -22.70 5.99 7.23
C LYS A 189 -23.97 6.60 6.62
N ARG A 190 -24.30 6.22 5.38
CA ARG A 190 -25.53 6.67 4.70
C ARG A 190 -26.70 5.72 4.86
N THR A 191 -26.51 4.56 5.47
CA THR A 191 -27.57 3.55 5.65
C THR A 191 -28.39 3.75 6.94
N ASP A 192 -28.20 4.85 7.67
CA ASP A 192 -28.90 5.15 8.91
C ASP A 192 -30.43 5.09 8.75
N ASP A 193 -30.95 5.62 7.65
CA ASP A 193 -32.39 5.63 7.36
C ASP A 193 -32.98 4.22 7.21
N ILE A 194 -32.20 3.24 6.78
CA ILE A 194 -32.62 1.82 6.68
C ILE A 194 -32.76 1.21 8.07
N TYR A 195 -31.91 1.59 9.00
CA TYR A 195 -31.75 0.96 10.31
C TYR A 195 -32.46 1.69 11.45
N LEU A 196 -33.21 2.76 11.17
CA LEU A 196 -33.87 3.64 12.17
C LEU A 196 -34.57 2.92 13.35
N LYS A 197 -34.90 1.65 13.22
CA LYS A 197 -35.54 0.82 14.26
C LYS A 197 -34.63 -0.28 14.87
N HIS A 198 -33.41 -0.45 14.38
CA HIS A 198 -32.52 -1.56 14.74
C HIS A 198 -31.06 -1.10 14.84
N GLU A 199 -30.80 -0.12 15.69
CA GLU A 199 -29.46 0.50 15.89
C GLU A 199 -28.35 -0.52 16.21
N ILE A 200 -28.66 -1.60 16.93
CA ILE A 200 -27.66 -2.58 17.38
C ILE A 200 -26.94 -3.24 16.18
N PHE A 201 -27.68 -3.69 15.17
CA PHE A 201 -27.06 -4.33 13.99
C PHE A 201 -26.18 -3.38 13.17
N LEU A 202 -26.57 -2.11 13.11
CA LEU A 202 -25.81 -1.09 12.39
C LEU A 202 -24.52 -0.75 13.15
N GLN A 203 -24.58 -0.68 14.47
CA GLN A 203 -23.41 -0.39 15.29
C GLN A 203 -22.35 -1.47 15.15
N ASP A 204 -22.72 -2.77 15.24
CA ASP A 204 -21.78 -3.87 15.04
C ASP A 204 -21.08 -3.83 13.66
N LEU A 205 -21.82 -3.45 12.60
CA LEU A 205 -21.27 -3.33 11.25
C LEU A 205 -20.31 -2.14 11.12
N ARG A 206 -20.62 -1.02 11.78
CA ARG A 206 -19.74 0.15 11.83
C ARG A 206 -18.46 -0.15 12.60
N ASP A 207 -18.58 -0.74 13.77
CA ASP A 207 -17.45 -1.10 14.60
C ASP A 207 -16.51 -2.06 13.86
N LEU A 208 -17.06 -3.03 13.12
CA LEU A 208 -16.26 -3.91 12.26
C LEU A 208 -15.60 -3.13 11.09
N SER A 209 -16.35 -2.25 10.43
CA SER A 209 -15.82 -1.42 9.33
C SER A 209 -14.70 -0.50 9.79
N ASP A 210 -14.91 0.19 10.90
CA ASP A 210 -13.93 1.11 11.49
C ASP A 210 -12.67 0.36 11.94
N ASN A 211 -12.83 -0.83 12.55
CA ASN A 211 -11.70 -1.67 12.96
C ASN A 211 -10.87 -2.11 11.75
N LEU A 212 -11.50 -2.63 10.70
CA LEU A 212 -10.81 -3.05 9.48
C LEU A 212 -10.11 -1.87 8.79
N TYR A 213 -10.77 -0.71 8.75
CA TYR A 213 -10.18 0.51 8.20
C TYR A 213 -8.96 0.96 9.00
N PHE A 214 -9.07 0.99 10.34
CA PHE A 214 -7.98 1.36 11.24
C PHE A 214 -6.77 0.43 11.07
N GLN A 215 -6.97 -0.89 11.04
CA GLN A 215 -5.89 -1.86 10.82
C GLN A 215 -5.13 -1.62 9.51
N VAL A 216 -5.86 -1.36 8.41
CA VAL A 216 -5.23 -1.10 7.10
C VAL A 216 -4.58 0.28 7.05
N ASP A 217 -5.12 1.26 7.74
CA ASP A 217 -4.55 2.60 7.84
C ASP A 217 -3.21 2.57 8.56
N GLU A 218 -3.17 1.96 9.75
CA GLU A 218 -1.97 1.73 10.55
C GLU A 218 -0.92 0.94 9.74
N LEU A 219 -1.33 -0.16 9.11
CA LEU A 219 -0.45 -0.95 8.25
C LEU A 219 0.14 -0.12 7.09
N THR A 220 -0.66 0.75 6.51
CA THR A 220 -0.22 1.64 5.41
C THR A 220 0.85 2.62 5.90
N GLU A 221 0.66 3.21 7.09
CA GLU A 221 1.63 4.12 7.70
C GLU A 221 2.94 3.39 8.06
N ASN A 222 2.83 2.21 8.65
CA ASN A 222 3.98 1.38 9.00
C ASN A 222 4.80 0.98 7.75
N ILE A 223 4.14 0.57 6.66
CA ILE A 223 4.81 0.27 5.39
C ILE A 223 5.53 1.51 4.85
N MET A 224 4.92 2.69 4.92
CA MET A 224 5.55 3.93 4.48
C MET A 224 6.76 4.29 5.33
N GLY A 225 6.67 4.10 6.64
CA GLY A 225 7.78 4.27 7.58
C GLY A 225 8.97 3.34 7.24
N ALA A 226 8.70 2.06 7.02
CA ALA A 226 9.72 1.08 6.66
C ALA A 226 10.39 1.38 5.31
N LEU A 227 9.62 1.79 4.30
CA LEU A 227 10.16 2.21 3.00
C LEU A 227 11.08 3.43 3.13
N ASN A 228 10.69 4.42 3.93
CA ASN A 228 11.52 5.59 4.19
C ASN A 228 12.80 5.23 4.96
N LEU A 229 12.69 4.31 5.92
CA LEU A 229 13.86 3.80 6.66
C LEU A 229 14.86 3.12 5.72
N ASP A 230 14.40 2.25 4.82
CA ASP A 230 15.25 1.56 3.85
C ASP A 230 16.00 2.55 2.94
N VAL A 231 15.31 3.56 2.41
CA VAL A 231 15.93 4.65 1.62
C VAL A 231 16.97 5.42 2.43
N ASN A 232 16.71 5.72 3.71
CA ASN A 232 17.65 6.42 4.59
C ASN A 232 18.90 5.58 4.87
N ILE A 233 18.74 4.27 5.11
CA ILE A 233 19.86 3.33 5.29
C ILE A 233 20.75 3.30 4.04
N MET A 234 20.16 3.19 2.87
CA MET A 234 20.88 3.24 1.58
C MET A 234 21.62 4.56 1.38
N SER A 235 20.98 5.68 1.71
CA SER A 235 21.62 7.01 1.63
C SER A 235 22.82 7.12 2.57
N GLN A 236 22.71 6.59 3.80
CA GLN A 236 23.83 6.52 4.72
C GLN A 236 25.00 5.67 4.20
N GLN A 237 24.70 4.50 3.61
CA GLN A 237 25.72 3.63 3.02
C GLN A 237 26.45 4.34 1.87
N MET A 238 25.70 5.02 0.97
CA MET A 238 26.30 5.82 -0.09
C MET A 238 27.18 6.94 0.45
N ASN A 239 26.73 7.66 1.48
CA ASN A 239 27.52 8.71 2.11
C ASN A 239 28.82 8.17 2.72
N ARG A 240 28.77 7.01 3.42
CA ARG A 240 29.97 6.35 3.95
C ARG A 240 30.93 5.91 2.85
N ALA A 241 30.41 5.36 1.74
CA ALA A 241 31.23 4.99 0.58
C ALA A 241 31.89 6.23 -0.04
N SER A 242 31.14 7.31 -0.21
CA SER A 242 31.65 8.60 -0.71
C SER A 242 32.74 9.18 0.20
N GLN A 243 32.55 9.14 1.54
CA GLN A 243 33.56 9.55 2.50
C GLN A 243 34.85 8.74 2.38
N ARG A 244 34.77 7.40 2.25
CA ARG A 244 35.95 6.55 2.03
C ARG A 244 36.67 6.89 0.73
N LEU A 245 35.93 7.12 -0.36
CA LEU A 245 36.52 7.55 -1.63
C LEU A 245 37.23 8.89 -1.49
N ASN A 246 36.63 9.87 -0.80
CA ASN A 246 37.25 11.16 -0.55
C ASN A 246 38.53 11.02 0.29
N GLU A 247 38.54 10.12 1.28
CA GLU A 247 39.73 9.84 2.07
C GLU A 247 40.88 9.22 1.24
N ILE A 248 40.58 8.25 0.40
CA ILE A 248 41.55 7.66 -0.52
C ILE A 248 42.09 8.71 -1.49
N MET A 249 41.20 9.53 -2.07
CA MET A 249 41.60 10.63 -2.94
C MET A 249 42.48 11.66 -2.23
N ARG A 250 42.16 11.97 -0.97
CA ARG A 250 43.00 12.86 -0.12
C ARG A 250 44.41 12.31 0.07
N ILE A 251 44.53 11.03 0.47
CA ILE A 251 45.81 10.36 0.63
C ILE A 251 46.63 10.38 -0.67
N LEU A 252 45.98 10.01 -1.79
CA LEU A 252 46.62 10.00 -3.11
C LEU A 252 47.09 11.40 -3.52
N THR A 253 46.29 12.43 -3.26
CA THR A 253 46.61 13.83 -3.56
C THR A 253 47.79 14.29 -2.73
N ILE A 254 47.82 13.99 -1.41
CA ILE A 254 48.96 14.30 -0.55
C ILE A 254 50.23 13.67 -1.11
N PHE A 255 50.17 12.34 -1.37
CA PHE A 255 51.32 11.61 -1.90
C PHE A 255 51.86 12.18 -3.21
N SER A 256 50.95 12.44 -4.16
CA SER A 256 51.28 13.01 -5.46
C SER A 256 51.89 14.42 -5.38
N THR A 257 51.35 15.26 -4.47
CA THR A 257 51.79 16.64 -4.30
C THR A 257 53.24 16.71 -3.78
N PHE A 258 53.71 15.74 -2.97
CA PHE A 258 55.09 15.66 -2.54
C PHE A 258 56.00 15.04 -3.58
N ILE A 259 55.57 14.00 -4.29
CA ILE A 259 56.43 13.23 -5.18
C ILE A 259 56.63 13.91 -6.52
N LEU A 260 55.58 14.54 -7.12
CA LEU A 260 55.66 15.15 -8.42
C LEU A 260 56.73 16.22 -8.55
N PRO A 261 56.90 17.19 -7.63
CA PRO A 261 57.94 18.18 -7.71
C PRO A 261 59.35 17.59 -7.54
N ILE A 262 59.49 16.59 -6.66
CA ILE A 262 60.77 15.88 -6.47
C ILE A 262 61.16 15.13 -7.75
N ASN A 263 60.19 14.40 -8.35
CA ASN A 263 60.42 13.70 -9.62
C ASN A 263 60.74 14.63 -10.79
N LEU A 264 60.13 15.85 -10.80
CA LEU A 264 60.47 16.86 -11.81
C LEU A 264 61.96 17.29 -11.70
N ILE A 265 62.42 17.59 -10.50
CA ILE A 265 63.81 17.98 -10.24
C ILE A 265 64.75 16.83 -10.60
N THR A 266 64.49 15.61 -10.10
CA THR A 266 65.33 14.43 -10.40
C THR A 266 65.32 14.09 -11.90
N GLY A 267 64.16 14.28 -12.58
CA GLY A 267 64.04 14.06 -14.02
C GLY A 267 64.89 15.07 -14.85
N ILE A 268 64.87 16.34 -14.48
CA ILE A 268 65.70 17.38 -15.13
C ILE A 268 67.19 17.09 -14.95
N TYR A 269 67.61 16.80 -13.71
CA TYR A 269 69.02 16.50 -13.43
C TYR A 269 69.47 15.11 -13.90
N GLY A 270 68.55 14.23 -14.23
CA GLY A 270 68.80 12.94 -14.87
C GLY A 270 68.91 12.97 -16.38
N MET A 271 68.72 14.14 -17.01
CA MET A 271 68.85 14.30 -18.47
C MET A 271 70.32 14.42 -18.89
N ASN A 272 70.70 13.81 -20.02
CA ASN A 272 72.06 13.83 -20.55
C ASN A 272 72.25 15.01 -21.55
N PHE A 273 72.18 16.23 -21.07
CA PHE A 273 72.53 17.39 -21.89
C PHE A 273 74.03 17.70 -21.88
N GLU A 274 74.62 18.07 -23.02
CA GLU A 274 76.03 18.39 -23.11
C GLU A 274 76.43 19.63 -22.31
N HIS A 275 75.49 20.59 -22.10
CA HIS A 275 75.77 21.85 -21.43
C HIS A 275 74.86 21.98 -20.18
N MET A 276 75.25 21.37 -19.07
CA MET A 276 74.63 21.55 -17.75
C MET A 276 75.72 22.11 -16.80
N PRO A 277 75.88 23.42 -16.69
CA PRO A 277 76.93 24.02 -15.84
C PRO A 277 76.77 23.67 -14.35
N GLU A 278 75.54 23.43 -13.88
CA GLU A 278 75.18 23.10 -12.50
C GLU A 278 75.77 21.77 -12.07
N LEU A 279 75.92 20.78 -12.96
CA LEU A 279 76.46 19.46 -12.65
C LEU A 279 77.98 19.48 -12.46
N LYS A 280 78.68 20.52 -12.96
CA LYS A 280 80.13 20.68 -12.86
C LYS A 280 80.54 21.47 -11.63
N THR A 281 79.62 22.04 -10.86
CA THR A 281 79.91 22.82 -9.69
C THR A 281 79.97 21.94 -8.45
N LEU A 282 80.94 22.26 -7.53
CA LEU A 282 81.16 21.52 -6.28
C LEU A 282 79.91 21.53 -5.37
N TYR A 283 79.02 22.54 -5.55
CA TYR A 283 77.85 22.74 -4.68
C TYR A 283 76.51 22.30 -5.42
N GLY A 284 76.58 21.85 -6.67
CA GLY A 284 75.37 21.50 -7.44
C GLY A 284 74.52 20.46 -6.77
N TYR A 285 75.10 19.35 -6.33
CA TYR A 285 74.39 18.26 -5.64
C TYR A 285 73.80 18.70 -4.27
N PRO A 286 74.56 19.33 -3.37
CA PRO A 286 74.01 19.84 -2.09
C PRO A 286 72.83 20.83 -2.33
N ILE A 287 72.97 21.75 -3.26
CA ILE A 287 71.92 22.76 -3.57
C ILE A 287 70.65 22.04 -4.09
N CYS A 288 70.75 21.02 -4.94
CA CYS A 288 69.62 20.24 -5.42
C CYS A 288 68.87 19.55 -4.26
N LEU A 289 69.59 18.88 -3.34
CA LEU A 289 68.96 18.26 -2.19
C LEU A 289 68.28 19.27 -1.26
N VAL A 290 68.94 20.41 -0.96
CA VAL A 290 68.35 21.48 -0.16
C VAL A 290 67.09 22.05 -0.78
N SER A 291 67.07 22.22 -2.13
CA SER A 291 65.89 22.69 -2.86
C SER A 291 64.72 21.72 -2.81
N MET A 292 64.98 20.42 -2.90
CA MET A 292 63.94 19.35 -2.75
C MET A 292 63.35 19.38 -1.33
N VAL A 293 64.17 19.46 -0.29
CA VAL A 293 63.72 19.53 1.12
C VAL A 293 62.97 20.84 1.37
N GLY A 294 63.49 21.97 0.87
CA GLY A 294 62.83 23.27 0.97
C GLY A 294 61.44 23.28 0.33
N MET A 295 61.35 22.76 -0.91
CA MET A 295 60.07 22.66 -1.62
C MET A 295 59.08 21.77 -0.87
N SER A 296 59.51 20.61 -0.41
CA SER A 296 58.67 19.71 0.38
C SER A 296 58.19 20.36 1.71
N SER A 297 59.06 21.14 2.35
CA SER A 297 58.72 21.87 3.59
C SER A 297 57.68 22.97 3.34
N ILE A 298 57.81 23.70 2.23
CA ILE A 298 56.85 24.74 1.80
C ILE A 298 55.47 24.09 1.51
N ILE A 299 55.47 22.99 0.77
CA ILE A 299 54.26 22.23 0.45
C ILE A 299 53.60 21.74 1.75
N TYR A 300 54.36 21.14 2.65
CA TYR A 300 53.88 20.70 3.95
C TYR A 300 53.21 21.81 4.75
N TRP A 301 53.91 22.95 4.88
CA TRP A 301 53.39 24.11 5.60
C TRP A 301 52.13 24.68 4.97
N TRP A 302 52.07 24.77 3.63
CA TRP A 302 50.89 25.21 2.87
C TRP A 302 49.70 24.27 3.08
N MET A 303 49.91 22.96 2.97
CA MET A 303 48.87 21.95 3.20
C MET A 303 48.36 21.95 4.65
N LYS A 304 49.25 22.10 5.63
CA LYS A 304 48.89 22.23 7.05
C LYS A 304 48.04 23.49 7.29
N LYS A 305 48.37 24.61 6.67
CA LYS A 305 47.59 25.87 6.79
C LYS A 305 46.21 25.74 6.17
N LYS A 306 46.03 24.86 5.18
CA LYS A 306 44.75 24.59 4.52
C LYS A 306 43.94 23.44 5.16
N HIS A 307 44.35 22.95 6.32
CA HIS A 307 43.70 21.83 7.03
C HIS A 307 43.54 20.55 6.18
N PHE A 308 44.50 20.28 5.30
CA PHE A 308 44.46 19.13 4.40
C PHE A 308 44.77 17.81 5.13
N PHE A 309 45.28 17.86 6.37
CA PHE A 309 45.62 16.71 7.22
C PHE A 309 44.52 16.41 8.25
N GLU A 310 43.55 17.26 8.40
CA GLU A 310 42.34 17.06 9.20
C GLU A 310 41.20 16.51 8.31
#